data_d20d41bd7803fec56f1876828cda7f66
#
_entry.id   d20d41bd7803fec56f1876828cda7f66
#
_cell.length_a   1.000
_cell.length_b   1.000
_cell.length_c   1.000
_cell.angle_alpha   90.00
_cell.angle_beta   90.00
_cell.angle_gamma   90.00
#
_symmetry.space_group_name_H-M   'P 1'
#
loop_
_entity.id
_entity.type
_entity.pdbx_description
1 polymer ?
#
loop_
_entity_poly.entity_id
_entity_poly.type
_entity_poly.pdbx_seq_one_letter_code
_entity_poly.pdbx_strand_id
1 'polypeptide(L)'
;MFAIEGRSTFFAPLRLPGGRRTGVPTLNPPPVYRGRLGGAAARRPVVHSAPVMRVLICGCGYVGATLGLLLTAGGHEVFGLRRDPSKLPPGITPIRADLSEILSPQALPTHLAAVVYAVSPDEGRDDAYRLAYVDGLRNLLAALERIGSVRRLLFVSSTGVYGQSAGEWVDEDSPAEPQSSSGKRLLEGERVLWESNIAERVVLRLGGIYGPGREGAIERALVAPTGGPPQYTNRIHRDDCAGVLLHLLTLPNPDPLYLGVDNDPADRRTIAAWLYARLDGTPANRPTPPKTRRARSNKRCSNERLLASGYAFRYPTFREGFAALLDRGTPDV
;
A
#
# COMPACT_ATOMS: atom_id res chain seq x y z
N MET A 1 -12.26 -9.21 40.93
CA MET A 1 -13.55 -8.52 40.69
C MET A 1 -13.28 -7.03 40.74
N PHE A 2 -12.81 -6.45 39.62
CA PHE A 2 -12.77 -5.02 39.38
C PHE A 2 -12.99 -4.78 37.90
N ALA A 3 -14.17 -4.27 37.56
CA ALA A 3 -14.55 -3.86 36.22
C ALA A 3 -13.88 -2.50 35.94
N ILE A 4 -13.24 -2.38 34.78
CA ILE A 4 -12.78 -1.10 34.24
C ILE A 4 -13.75 -0.74 33.09
N GLU A 5 -14.64 0.19 33.38
CA GLU A 5 -15.52 0.83 32.42
C GLU A 5 -14.69 1.66 31.43
N GLY A 6 -14.73 1.28 30.15
CA GLY A 6 -14.18 2.04 29.04
C GLY A 6 -15.10 3.23 28.72
N ARG A 7 -14.69 4.44 29.03
CA ARG A 7 -15.35 5.66 28.52
C ARG A 7 -14.94 5.87 27.06
N SER A 8 -15.88 5.59 26.17
CA SER A 8 -15.85 6.03 24.78
C SER A 8 -16.18 7.53 24.73
N THR A 9 -15.18 8.35 24.46
CA THR A 9 -15.39 9.77 24.15
C THR A 9 -15.81 9.89 22.68
N PHE A 10 -17.09 10.08 22.46
CA PHE A 10 -17.64 10.50 21.15
C PHE A 10 -17.14 11.91 20.85
N PHE A 11 -16.33 12.05 19.79
CA PHE A 11 -16.06 13.34 19.18
C PHE A 11 -17.18 13.66 18.18
N ALA A 12 -17.80 14.83 18.34
CA ALA A 12 -18.78 15.35 17.41
C ALA A 12 -18.12 15.65 16.04
N PRO A 13 -18.82 15.44 14.91
CA PRO A 13 -18.29 15.74 13.58
C PRO A 13 -18.08 17.25 13.41
N LEU A 14 -16.90 17.64 12.93
CA LEU A 14 -16.55 19.02 12.55
C LEU A 14 -17.44 19.46 11.38
N ARG A 15 -18.20 20.55 11.58
CA ARG A 15 -18.94 21.24 10.50
C ARG A 15 -17.98 22.14 9.73
N LEU A 16 -17.92 21.97 8.41
CA LEU A 16 -17.19 22.84 7.49
C LEU A 16 -18.12 23.97 6.99
N PRO A 17 -17.69 25.24 6.93
CA PRO A 17 -18.46 26.33 6.33
C PRO A 17 -18.36 26.33 4.81
N GLY A 18 -19.49 26.64 4.14
CA GLY A 18 -19.62 26.67 2.68
C GLY A 18 -18.75 27.75 2.01
N GLY A 19 -17.87 27.33 1.10
CA GLY A 19 -17.04 28.20 0.28
C GLY A 19 -17.69 28.56 -1.08
N ARG A 20 -17.58 29.83 -1.48
CA ARG A 20 -18.12 30.41 -2.73
C ARG A 20 -17.39 29.88 -3.97
N ARG A 21 -18.16 29.58 -5.02
CA ARG A 21 -17.68 29.18 -6.34
C ARG A 21 -16.95 30.35 -7.03
N THR A 22 -15.73 30.12 -7.50
CA THR A 22 -15.12 30.92 -8.58
C THR A 22 -15.04 30.04 -9.82
N GLY A 23 -15.49 30.62 -10.97
CA GLY A 23 -15.70 29.89 -12.20
C GLY A 23 -14.42 29.31 -12.82
N VAL A 24 -14.57 28.12 -13.37
CA VAL A 24 -13.54 27.43 -14.15
C VAL A 24 -13.56 28.01 -15.59
N PRO A 25 -12.41 28.39 -16.18
CA PRO A 25 -12.38 28.76 -17.59
C PRO A 25 -12.49 27.52 -18.48
N THR A 26 -13.45 27.58 -19.43
CA THR A 26 -13.62 26.56 -20.46
C THR A 26 -12.49 26.67 -21.49
N LEU A 27 -11.69 25.62 -21.61
CA LEU A 27 -10.71 25.45 -22.68
C LEU A 27 -11.41 24.99 -23.97
N ASN A 28 -11.29 25.76 -25.03
CA ASN A 28 -11.73 25.40 -26.37
C ASN A 28 -10.86 24.27 -26.95
N PRO A 29 -11.45 23.28 -27.64
CA PRO A 29 -10.67 22.24 -28.29
C PRO A 29 -9.92 22.79 -29.52
N PRO A 30 -8.75 22.22 -29.86
CA PRO A 30 -7.99 22.66 -31.04
C PRO A 30 -8.68 22.28 -32.37
N PRO A 31 -8.37 22.98 -33.48
CA PRO A 31 -9.05 22.80 -34.75
C PRO A 31 -8.73 21.42 -35.38
N VAL A 32 -9.80 20.80 -35.92
CA VAL A 32 -9.73 19.54 -36.64
C VAL A 32 -9.19 19.78 -38.04
N TYR A 33 -7.98 19.30 -38.34
CA TYR A 33 -7.44 19.24 -39.70
C TYR A 33 -8.14 18.11 -40.48
N ARG A 34 -8.97 18.46 -41.47
CA ARG A 34 -9.50 17.52 -42.45
C ARG A 34 -8.48 17.31 -43.57
N GLY A 35 -7.58 16.32 -43.38
CA GLY A 35 -6.78 15.76 -44.47
C GLY A 35 -7.55 14.63 -45.19
N ARG A 36 -7.76 14.75 -46.50
CA ARG A 36 -8.23 13.63 -47.34
C ARG A 36 -7.17 12.56 -47.41
N LEU A 37 -7.47 11.40 -46.90
CA LEU A 37 -6.63 10.20 -47.13
C LEU A 37 -7.37 9.19 -47.95
N GLY A 38 -6.71 8.81 -49.05
CA GLY A 38 -7.15 7.77 -49.97
C GLY A 38 -7.24 6.41 -49.26
N GLY A 39 -8.19 5.58 -49.74
CA GLY A 39 -8.53 4.29 -49.17
C GLY A 39 -7.38 3.28 -49.23
N ALA A 40 -6.78 3.03 -48.10
CA ALA A 40 -6.12 1.76 -47.81
C ALA A 40 -6.88 1.16 -46.62
N ALA A 41 -7.42 -0.04 -46.78
CA ALA A 41 -8.12 -0.75 -45.72
C ALA A 41 -7.19 -0.88 -44.48
N ALA A 42 -7.37 -0.02 -43.51
CA ALA A 42 -6.65 -0.08 -42.25
C ALA A 42 -7.00 -1.40 -41.56
N ARG A 43 -6.07 -2.35 -41.55
CA ARG A 43 -6.15 -3.52 -40.67
C ARG A 43 -6.28 -2.99 -39.25
N ARG A 44 -7.41 -3.30 -38.61
CA ARG A 44 -7.61 -3.00 -37.17
C ARG A 44 -6.43 -3.63 -36.41
N PRO A 45 -5.73 -2.89 -35.55
CA PRO A 45 -4.72 -3.49 -34.71
C PRO A 45 -5.38 -4.62 -33.91
N VAL A 46 -4.83 -5.82 -34.03
CA VAL A 46 -5.20 -6.93 -33.15
C VAL A 46 -4.72 -6.52 -31.76
N VAL A 47 -5.63 -6.05 -30.94
CA VAL A 47 -5.36 -5.81 -29.51
C VAL A 47 -5.16 -7.20 -28.91
N HIS A 48 -3.90 -7.63 -28.82
CA HIS A 48 -3.57 -8.79 -28.00
C HIS A 48 -3.89 -8.41 -26.55
N SER A 49 -5.05 -8.84 -26.05
CA SER A 49 -5.34 -8.77 -24.63
C SER A 49 -4.22 -9.54 -23.90
N ALA A 50 -3.60 -8.90 -22.90
CA ALA A 50 -2.63 -9.59 -22.06
C ALA A 50 -3.25 -10.90 -21.54
N PRO A 51 -2.48 -11.99 -21.43
CA PRO A 51 -3.02 -13.27 -20.98
C PRO A 51 -3.66 -13.12 -19.60
N VAL A 52 -4.82 -13.75 -19.43
CA VAL A 52 -5.54 -13.78 -18.15
C VAL A 52 -4.66 -14.48 -17.11
N MET A 53 -4.33 -13.78 -16.03
CA MET A 53 -3.59 -14.33 -14.91
C MET A 53 -4.54 -14.88 -13.86
N ARG A 54 -4.15 -15.99 -13.22
CA ARG A 54 -4.74 -16.51 -11.98
C ARG A 54 -3.87 -16.04 -10.81
N VAL A 55 -4.39 -15.18 -9.95
CA VAL A 55 -3.61 -14.53 -8.88
C VAL A 55 -4.20 -14.85 -7.52
N LEU A 56 -3.38 -15.38 -6.62
CA LEU A 56 -3.72 -15.58 -5.21
C LEU A 56 -3.23 -14.38 -4.38
N ILE A 57 -4.12 -13.79 -3.59
CA ILE A 57 -3.80 -12.72 -2.64
C ILE A 57 -3.97 -13.26 -1.22
N CYS A 58 -2.85 -13.53 -0.55
CA CYS A 58 -2.81 -13.90 0.86
C CYS A 58 -2.81 -12.63 1.72
N GLY A 59 -3.73 -12.52 2.66
CA GLY A 59 -3.98 -11.27 3.37
C GLY A 59 -4.81 -10.29 2.54
N CYS A 60 -5.89 -10.78 1.91
CA CYS A 60 -6.79 -9.99 1.08
C CYS A 60 -7.66 -9.04 1.93
N GLY A 61 -6.98 -8.09 2.59
CA GLY A 61 -7.54 -7.03 3.43
C GLY A 61 -7.46 -5.66 2.75
N TYR A 62 -7.01 -4.64 3.48
CA TYR A 62 -7.05 -3.23 3.06
C TYR A 62 -6.37 -2.95 1.70
N VAL A 63 -5.13 -3.41 1.51
CA VAL A 63 -4.41 -3.27 0.23
C VAL A 63 -4.78 -4.40 -0.72
N GLY A 64 -4.81 -5.65 -0.21
CA GLY A 64 -5.05 -6.83 -1.04
C GLY A 64 -6.44 -6.83 -1.71
N ALA A 65 -7.49 -6.36 -1.04
CA ALA A 65 -8.82 -6.22 -1.65
C ALA A 65 -8.85 -5.15 -2.75
N THR A 66 -8.14 -4.01 -2.53
CA THR A 66 -8.02 -2.97 -3.57
C THR A 66 -7.27 -3.50 -4.80
N LEU A 67 -6.18 -4.25 -4.60
CA LEU A 67 -5.48 -4.93 -5.70
C LEU A 67 -6.40 -5.95 -6.40
N GLY A 68 -7.15 -6.73 -5.62
CA GLY A 68 -8.07 -7.71 -6.17
C GLY A 68 -9.11 -7.09 -7.09
N LEU A 69 -9.67 -5.95 -6.72
CA LEU A 69 -10.61 -5.20 -7.57
C LEU A 69 -9.94 -4.69 -8.86
N LEU A 70 -8.71 -4.19 -8.80
CA LEU A 70 -7.96 -3.75 -9.99
C LEU A 70 -7.69 -4.93 -10.93
N LEU A 71 -7.27 -6.07 -10.41
CA LEU A 71 -7.03 -7.29 -11.19
C LEU A 71 -8.31 -7.81 -11.83
N THR A 72 -9.41 -7.87 -11.08
CA THR A 72 -10.73 -8.30 -11.59
C THR A 72 -11.22 -7.37 -12.70
N ALA A 73 -11.08 -6.05 -12.53
CA ALA A 73 -11.41 -5.08 -13.57
C ALA A 73 -10.54 -5.21 -14.82
N GLY A 74 -9.29 -5.70 -14.67
CA GLY A 74 -8.40 -6.07 -15.76
C GLY A 74 -8.68 -7.43 -16.41
N GLY A 75 -9.75 -8.13 -15.99
CA GLY A 75 -10.14 -9.43 -16.54
C GLY A 75 -9.35 -10.63 -16.01
N HIS A 76 -8.61 -10.47 -14.90
CA HIS A 76 -7.86 -11.54 -14.26
C HIS A 76 -8.73 -12.34 -13.28
N GLU A 77 -8.39 -13.60 -13.07
CA GLU A 77 -9.04 -14.48 -12.08
C GLU A 77 -8.33 -14.31 -10.72
N VAL A 78 -9.06 -13.85 -9.71
CA VAL A 78 -8.51 -13.46 -8.42
C VAL A 78 -9.05 -14.31 -7.29
N PHE A 79 -8.15 -14.84 -6.47
CA PHE A 79 -8.46 -15.61 -5.27
C PHE A 79 -7.99 -14.83 -4.04
N GLY A 80 -8.88 -14.58 -3.09
CA GLY A 80 -8.60 -13.86 -1.86
C GLY A 80 -8.56 -14.79 -0.66
N LEU A 81 -7.37 -15.05 -0.10
CA LEU A 81 -7.19 -15.88 1.07
C LEU A 81 -7.20 -15.03 2.34
N ARG A 82 -8.10 -15.36 3.26
CA ARG A 82 -8.18 -14.77 4.60
C ARG A 82 -9.01 -15.65 5.54
N ARG A 83 -8.87 -15.44 6.85
CA ARG A 83 -9.62 -16.18 7.89
C ARG A 83 -11.14 -15.96 7.80
N ASP A 84 -11.56 -14.71 7.58
CA ASP A 84 -12.95 -14.36 7.34
C ASP A 84 -13.15 -13.79 5.92
N PRO A 85 -13.47 -14.63 4.93
CA PRO A 85 -13.64 -14.19 3.56
C PRO A 85 -15.00 -13.51 3.27
N SER A 86 -15.91 -13.44 4.22
CA SER A 86 -17.24 -12.81 4.05
C SER A 86 -17.16 -11.32 3.71
N LYS A 87 -16.02 -10.67 4.02
CA LYS A 87 -15.76 -9.25 3.76
C LYS A 87 -15.05 -8.98 2.44
N LEU A 88 -14.88 -10.01 1.60
CA LEU A 88 -14.28 -9.81 0.28
C LEU A 88 -15.28 -9.14 -0.67
N PRO A 89 -14.82 -8.17 -1.48
CA PRO A 89 -15.68 -7.56 -2.49
C PRO A 89 -16.04 -8.57 -3.58
N PRO A 90 -17.19 -8.35 -4.28
CA PRO A 90 -17.58 -9.16 -5.43
C PRO A 90 -16.48 -9.25 -6.49
N GLY A 91 -16.39 -10.40 -7.17
CA GLY A 91 -15.38 -10.65 -8.21
C GLY A 91 -14.08 -11.25 -7.69
N ILE A 92 -13.88 -11.33 -6.38
CA ILE A 92 -12.75 -12.05 -5.77
C ILE A 92 -13.26 -13.37 -5.21
N THR A 93 -12.73 -14.50 -5.72
CA THR A 93 -13.08 -15.84 -5.25
C THR A 93 -12.55 -16.05 -3.83
N PRO A 94 -13.43 -16.33 -2.84
CA PRO A 94 -13.02 -16.44 -1.45
C PRO A 94 -12.30 -17.75 -1.15
N ILE A 95 -11.20 -17.68 -0.39
CA ILE A 95 -10.54 -18.84 0.22
C ILE A 95 -10.46 -18.60 1.73
N ARG A 96 -11.10 -19.47 2.50
CA ARG A 96 -11.00 -19.46 3.96
C ARG A 96 -9.79 -20.29 4.41
N ALA A 97 -8.78 -19.65 4.94
CA ALA A 97 -7.64 -20.32 5.55
C ALA A 97 -6.95 -19.42 6.58
N ASP A 98 -6.31 -20.05 7.56
CA ASP A 98 -5.38 -19.41 8.50
C ASP A 98 -3.95 -19.83 8.14
N LEU A 99 -3.12 -18.87 7.77
CA LEU A 99 -1.74 -19.13 7.40
C LEU A 99 -0.84 -19.42 8.60
N SER A 100 -1.30 -19.19 9.84
CA SER A 100 -0.59 -19.62 11.05
C SER A 100 -0.62 -21.15 11.23
N GLU A 101 -1.50 -21.84 10.51
CA GLU A 101 -1.66 -23.28 10.51
C GLU A 101 -1.07 -23.91 9.24
N ILE A 102 -0.89 -25.23 9.24
CA ILE A 102 -0.44 -25.97 8.05
C ILE A 102 -1.52 -25.86 6.97
N LEU A 103 -1.14 -25.25 5.86
CA LEU A 103 -2.04 -25.04 4.73
C LEU A 103 -2.12 -26.31 3.86
N SER A 104 -3.33 -26.85 3.71
CA SER A 104 -3.56 -27.94 2.75
C SER A 104 -3.39 -27.45 1.31
N PRO A 105 -2.57 -28.12 0.47
CA PRO A 105 -2.45 -27.78 -0.95
C PRO A 105 -3.78 -27.80 -1.70
N GLN A 106 -4.72 -28.68 -1.31
CA GLN A 106 -6.04 -28.79 -1.91
C GLN A 106 -6.94 -27.59 -1.64
N ALA A 107 -6.61 -26.76 -0.63
CA ALA A 107 -7.30 -25.51 -0.38
C ALA A 107 -6.87 -24.37 -1.33
N LEU A 108 -5.78 -24.58 -2.09
CA LEU A 108 -5.27 -23.60 -3.03
C LEU A 108 -5.74 -23.86 -4.46
N PRO A 109 -6.01 -22.82 -5.25
CA PRO A 109 -6.30 -22.98 -6.67
C PRO A 109 -5.06 -23.47 -7.43
N THR A 110 -5.31 -24.28 -8.43
CA THR A 110 -4.25 -24.76 -9.35
C THR A 110 -3.93 -23.72 -10.43
N HIS A 111 -2.78 -23.89 -11.11
CA HIS A 111 -2.37 -23.02 -12.21
C HIS A 111 -2.26 -21.54 -11.86
N LEU A 112 -1.78 -21.24 -10.67
CA LEU A 112 -1.52 -19.86 -10.23
C LEU A 112 -0.33 -19.28 -11.02
N ALA A 113 -0.57 -18.17 -11.72
CA ALA A 113 0.49 -17.41 -12.38
C ALA A 113 1.34 -16.64 -11.36
N ALA A 114 0.68 -16.07 -10.35
CA ALA A 114 1.36 -15.28 -9.32
C ALA A 114 0.65 -15.34 -7.96
N VAL A 115 1.42 -15.01 -6.92
CA VAL A 115 0.95 -14.87 -5.54
C VAL A 115 1.39 -13.52 -4.99
N VAL A 116 0.49 -12.85 -4.26
CA VAL A 116 0.81 -11.66 -3.47
C VAL A 116 0.62 -11.98 -2.00
N TYR A 117 1.69 -11.86 -1.22
CA TYR A 117 1.68 -12.04 0.23
C TYR A 117 1.61 -10.67 0.90
N ALA A 118 0.40 -10.28 1.35
CA ALA A 118 0.11 -8.99 1.98
C ALA A 118 -0.52 -9.15 3.37
N VAL A 119 -0.08 -10.18 4.10
CA VAL A 119 -0.57 -10.50 5.43
C VAL A 119 -0.08 -9.47 6.43
N SER A 120 -0.97 -9.07 7.34
CA SER A 120 -0.65 -8.18 8.46
C SER A 120 -0.94 -8.90 9.78
N PRO A 121 -0.14 -8.66 10.83
CA PRO A 121 -0.42 -9.21 12.15
C PRO A 121 -1.67 -8.57 12.75
N ASP A 122 -2.35 -9.31 13.64
CA ASP A 122 -3.52 -8.81 14.36
C ASP A 122 -3.12 -7.88 15.51
N GLU A 123 -1.97 -8.14 16.11
CA GLU A 123 -1.48 -7.45 17.29
C GLU A 123 -0.03 -6.98 17.12
N GLY A 124 0.35 -5.95 17.90
CA GLY A 124 1.69 -5.37 17.87
C GLY A 124 2.72 -6.13 18.73
N ARG A 125 2.66 -7.47 18.80
CA ARG A 125 3.57 -8.32 19.56
C ARG A 125 4.49 -9.09 18.65
N ASP A 126 5.66 -9.51 19.16
CA ASP A 126 6.69 -10.19 18.38
C ASP A 126 6.24 -11.55 17.83
N ASP A 127 5.49 -12.32 18.62
CA ASP A 127 4.91 -13.59 18.22
C ASP A 127 3.90 -13.43 17.07
N ALA A 128 3.03 -12.42 17.14
CA ALA A 128 2.10 -12.12 16.06
C ALA A 128 2.81 -11.66 14.79
N TYR A 129 3.89 -10.88 14.91
CA TYR A 129 4.74 -10.52 13.78
C TYR A 129 5.41 -11.74 13.15
N ARG A 130 5.93 -12.67 13.99
CA ARG A 130 6.55 -13.90 13.52
C ARG A 130 5.54 -14.79 12.77
N LEU A 131 4.36 -15.01 13.37
CA LEU A 131 3.29 -15.78 12.72
C LEU A 131 2.91 -15.19 11.36
N ALA A 132 2.72 -13.86 11.30
CA ALA A 132 2.27 -13.21 10.07
C ALA A 132 3.34 -13.17 8.98
N TYR A 133 4.60 -12.88 9.32
CA TYR A 133 5.61 -12.58 8.31
C TYR A 133 6.57 -13.74 8.02
N VAL A 134 6.69 -14.69 8.95
CA VAL A 134 7.67 -15.79 8.83
C VAL A 134 6.97 -17.13 8.69
N ASP A 135 6.24 -17.54 9.73
CA ASP A 135 5.68 -18.89 9.80
C ASP A 135 4.55 -19.05 8.76
N GLY A 136 3.67 -18.03 8.62
CA GLY A 136 2.62 -18.04 7.61
C GLY A 136 3.15 -18.05 6.16
N LEU A 137 4.28 -17.37 5.91
CA LEU A 137 4.93 -17.45 4.60
C LEU A 137 5.52 -18.83 4.34
N ARG A 138 6.17 -19.45 5.34
CA ARG A 138 6.69 -20.83 5.24
C ARG A 138 5.58 -21.83 4.94
N ASN A 139 4.45 -21.74 5.66
CA ASN A 139 3.29 -22.59 5.43
C ASN A 139 2.72 -22.45 4.02
N LEU A 140 2.63 -21.21 3.52
CA LEU A 140 2.21 -20.95 2.14
C LEU A 140 3.19 -21.56 1.13
N LEU A 141 4.49 -21.29 1.26
CA LEU A 141 5.50 -21.80 0.33
C LEU A 141 5.51 -23.32 0.28
N ALA A 142 5.41 -24.01 1.42
CA ALA A 142 5.31 -25.46 1.47
C ALA A 142 4.06 -26.01 0.76
N ALA A 143 2.94 -25.30 0.81
CA ALA A 143 1.73 -25.68 0.06
C ALA A 143 1.88 -25.40 -1.45
N LEU A 144 2.50 -24.28 -1.83
CA LEU A 144 2.76 -23.92 -3.23
C LEU A 144 3.69 -24.90 -3.93
N GLU A 145 4.73 -25.39 -3.27
CA GLU A 145 5.64 -26.41 -3.82
C GLU A 145 4.89 -27.70 -4.26
N ARG A 146 3.83 -28.07 -3.54
CA ARG A 146 3.04 -29.25 -3.85
C ARG A 146 2.06 -29.08 -5.00
N ILE A 147 1.60 -27.85 -5.26
CA ILE A 147 0.69 -27.59 -6.39
C ILE A 147 1.45 -27.22 -7.68
N GLY A 148 2.73 -26.86 -7.57
CA GLY A 148 3.57 -26.42 -8.69
C GLY A 148 3.05 -25.15 -9.39
N SER A 149 3.71 -24.71 -10.44
CA SER A 149 3.24 -23.67 -11.39
C SER A 149 3.28 -22.19 -10.95
N VAL A 150 3.63 -21.83 -9.72
CA VAL A 150 3.76 -20.42 -9.36
C VAL A 150 5.10 -19.85 -9.81
N ARG A 151 5.03 -18.94 -10.78
CA ARG A 151 6.24 -18.28 -11.32
C ARG A 151 6.70 -17.13 -10.47
N ARG A 152 5.76 -16.25 -9.98
CA ARG A 152 6.06 -14.99 -9.31
C ARG A 152 5.39 -14.91 -7.96
N LEU A 153 6.15 -14.49 -6.94
CA LEU A 153 5.62 -14.15 -5.62
C LEU A 153 6.10 -12.76 -5.20
N LEU A 154 5.13 -11.88 -4.91
CA LEU A 154 5.35 -10.56 -4.35
C LEU A 154 5.13 -10.62 -2.83
N PHE A 155 6.13 -10.23 -2.04
CA PHE A 155 6.04 -10.11 -0.60
C PHE A 155 5.94 -8.64 -0.19
N VAL A 156 4.85 -8.27 0.47
CA VAL A 156 4.66 -6.93 1.00
C VAL A 156 5.39 -6.79 2.32
N SER A 157 6.51 -6.11 2.28
CA SER A 157 7.35 -5.75 3.42
C SER A 157 7.14 -4.28 3.83
N SER A 158 8.03 -3.72 4.61
CA SER A 158 7.96 -2.33 5.07
C SER A 158 9.33 -1.66 5.09
N THR A 159 9.36 -0.36 4.82
CA THR A 159 10.53 0.49 5.09
C THR A 159 10.97 0.49 6.57
N GLY A 160 10.19 -0.13 7.45
CA GLY A 160 10.54 -0.37 8.85
C GLY A 160 11.76 -1.29 9.07
N VAL A 161 12.24 -1.97 8.03
CA VAL A 161 13.47 -2.77 8.04
C VAL A 161 14.75 -1.92 8.08
N TYR A 162 14.67 -0.65 7.68
CA TYR A 162 15.79 0.29 7.72
C TYR A 162 15.92 0.95 9.09
N GLY A 163 17.12 0.91 9.67
CA GLY A 163 17.42 1.43 11.01
C GLY A 163 17.87 2.89 11.06
N GLN A 164 18.11 3.53 9.92
CA GLN A 164 18.59 4.91 9.81
C GLN A 164 17.67 5.89 10.53
N SER A 165 18.24 6.85 11.27
CA SER A 165 17.50 7.70 12.21
C SER A 165 17.93 9.17 12.28
N ALA A 166 18.87 9.60 11.44
CA ALA A 166 19.37 10.98 11.40
C ALA A 166 18.90 11.78 10.17
N GLY A 167 17.93 11.27 9.42
CA GLY A 167 17.38 11.92 8.22
C GLY A 167 18.10 11.53 6.93
N GLU A 168 18.83 10.43 6.94
CA GLU A 168 19.57 9.93 5.78
C GLU A 168 18.62 9.51 4.67
N TRP A 169 19.12 9.56 3.43
CA TRP A 169 18.49 8.87 2.31
C TRP A 169 18.79 7.38 2.37
N VAL A 170 17.80 6.58 2.07
CA VAL A 170 17.90 5.14 1.91
C VAL A 170 17.18 4.70 0.64
N ASP A 171 17.71 3.68 0.02
CA ASP A 171 17.24 3.02 -1.19
C ASP A 171 17.24 1.50 -1.01
N GLU A 172 17.05 0.76 -2.07
CA GLU A 172 17.03 -0.69 -2.07
C GLU A 172 18.40 -1.31 -1.71
N ASP A 173 19.50 -0.61 -1.99
CA ASP A 173 20.87 -1.08 -1.76
C ASP A 173 21.39 -0.69 -0.37
N SER A 174 20.64 0.13 0.36
CA SER A 174 20.98 0.57 1.71
C SER A 174 20.87 -0.56 2.75
N PRO A 175 21.76 -0.60 3.77
CA PRO A 175 21.73 -1.62 4.81
C PRO A 175 20.39 -1.66 5.55
N ALA A 176 19.77 -2.86 5.62
CA ALA A 176 18.55 -3.12 6.37
C ALA A 176 18.89 -3.65 7.76
N GLU A 177 18.91 -2.77 8.77
CA GLU A 177 19.27 -3.07 10.15
C GLU A 177 18.14 -2.66 11.11
N PRO A 178 17.04 -3.42 11.15
CA PRO A 178 15.84 -3.04 11.88
C PRO A 178 16.06 -2.99 13.39
N GLN A 179 15.61 -1.90 14.02
CA GLN A 179 15.64 -1.72 15.46
C GLN A 179 14.36 -2.26 16.15
N SER A 180 13.26 -2.37 15.41
CA SER A 180 11.97 -2.83 15.93
C SER A 180 11.78 -4.34 15.74
N SER A 181 11.02 -4.99 16.64
CA SER A 181 10.63 -6.40 16.49
C SER A 181 9.93 -6.65 15.14
N SER A 182 9.00 -5.79 14.77
CA SER A 182 8.28 -5.91 13.49
C SER A 182 9.22 -5.85 12.28
N GLY A 183 10.20 -4.92 12.29
CA GLY A 183 11.20 -4.82 11.23
C GLY A 183 12.10 -6.06 11.15
N LYS A 184 12.50 -6.62 12.31
CA LYS A 184 13.30 -7.86 12.36
C LYS A 184 12.54 -9.03 11.77
N ARG A 185 11.24 -9.19 12.11
CA ARG A 185 10.41 -10.28 11.58
C ARG A 185 10.09 -10.10 10.10
N LEU A 186 9.92 -8.86 9.61
CA LEU A 186 9.78 -8.60 8.18
C LEU A 186 11.05 -9.01 7.42
N LEU A 187 12.23 -8.61 7.91
CA LEU A 187 13.50 -8.98 7.27
C LEU A 187 13.75 -10.49 7.31
N GLU A 188 13.31 -11.19 8.38
CA GLU A 188 13.30 -12.64 8.44
C GLU A 188 12.37 -13.25 7.36
N GLY A 189 11.16 -12.68 7.18
CA GLY A 189 10.23 -13.09 6.13
C GLY A 189 10.79 -12.86 4.72
N GLU A 190 11.47 -11.73 4.49
CA GLU A 190 12.19 -11.50 3.22
C GLU A 190 13.22 -12.60 2.94
N ARG A 191 13.99 -13.03 3.98
CA ARG A 191 14.96 -14.14 3.84
C ARG A 191 14.28 -15.46 3.49
N VAL A 192 13.16 -15.77 4.16
CA VAL A 192 12.36 -16.97 3.83
C VAL A 192 11.94 -16.98 2.37
N LEU A 193 11.52 -15.82 1.84
CA LEU A 193 11.20 -15.70 0.41
C LEU A 193 12.44 -15.95 -0.46
N TRP A 194 13.58 -15.32 -0.14
CA TRP A 194 14.82 -15.48 -0.92
C TRP A 194 15.34 -16.91 -0.95
N GLU A 195 15.11 -17.69 0.10
CA GLU A 195 15.49 -19.10 0.22
C GLU A 195 14.52 -20.05 -0.51
N SER A 196 13.37 -19.56 -0.97
CA SER A 196 12.35 -20.37 -1.65
C SER A 196 12.71 -20.70 -3.11
N ASN A 197 12.06 -21.73 -3.67
CA ASN A 197 12.21 -22.16 -5.05
C ASN A 197 11.35 -21.36 -6.05
N ILE A 198 10.73 -20.25 -5.65
CA ILE A 198 9.97 -19.38 -6.54
C ILE A 198 10.93 -18.72 -7.54
N ALA A 199 10.60 -18.79 -8.83
CA ALA A 199 11.50 -18.29 -9.89
C ALA A 199 11.65 -16.77 -9.83
N GLU A 200 10.55 -16.02 -9.68
CA GLU A 200 10.53 -14.57 -9.61
C GLU A 200 10.03 -14.12 -8.23
N ARG A 201 10.98 -13.76 -7.38
CA ARG A 201 10.74 -13.29 -6.02
C ARG A 201 10.89 -11.78 -5.99
N VAL A 202 9.86 -11.08 -5.54
CA VAL A 202 9.85 -9.61 -5.46
C VAL A 202 9.43 -9.18 -4.08
N VAL A 203 10.24 -8.37 -3.43
CA VAL A 203 9.92 -7.70 -2.17
C VAL A 203 9.52 -6.26 -2.45
N LEU A 204 8.38 -5.83 -1.91
CA LEU A 204 7.94 -4.45 -1.94
C LEU A 204 7.92 -3.89 -0.51
N ARG A 205 8.90 -3.04 -0.15
CA ARG A 205 8.98 -2.37 1.13
C ARG A 205 8.13 -1.10 1.11
N LEU A 206 6.92 -1.19 1.66
CA LEU A 206 5.99 -0.06 1.69
C LEU A 206 6.31 0.92 2.82
N GLY A 207 6.10 2.20 2.54
CA GLY A 207 6.03 3.27 3.54
C GLY A 207 4.76 3.21 4.38
N GLY A 208 4.50 4.27 5.14
CA GLY A 208 3.27 4.41 5.92
C GLY A 208 2.04 4.50 5.01
N ILE A 209 1.23 3.45 4.99
CA ILE A 209 0.04 3.38 4.13
C ILE A 209 -1.08 4.25 4.71
N TYR A 210 -1.63 5.13 3.90
CA TYR A 210 -2.81 5.94 4.22
C TYR A 210 -3.83 5.87 3.07
N GLY A 211 -5.05 6.37 3.30
CA GLY A 211 -6.10 6.33 2.27
C GLY A 211 -7.48 6.17 2.90
N PRO A 212 -8.55 6.02 2.08
CA PRO A 212 -9.92 5.85 2.54
C PRO A 212 -10.08 4.71 3.54
N GLY A 213 -10.86 4.92 4.60
CA GLY A 213 -11.04 3.94 5.69
C GLY A 213 -9.90 3.95 6.73
N ARG A 214 -8.97 4.91 6.64
CA ARG A 214 -7.92 5.17 7.64
C ARG A 214 -7.87 6.67 8.00
N GLU A 215 -9.01 7.23 8.35
CA GLU A 215 -9.22 8.66 8.63
C GLU A 215 -8.28 9.17 9.72
N GLY A 216 -7.96 8.36 10.73
CA GLY A 216 -6.93 8.67 11.73
C GLY A 216 -5.52 8.93 11.16
N ALA A 217 -5.30 8.80 9.84
CA ALA A 217 -4.04 9.21 9.21
C ALA A 217 -3.87 10.73 9.20
N ILE A 218 -4.95 11.48 8.98
CA ILE A 218 -4.96 12.95 9.03
C ILE A 218 -4.68 13.41 10.45
N GLU A 219 -5.39 12.88 11.44
CA GLU A 219 -5.18 13.21 12.85
C GLU A 219 -3.74 12.98 13.31
N ARG A 220 -3.16 11.82 12.94
CA ARG A 220 -1.75 11.52 13.23
C ARG A 220 -0.79 12.44 12.51
N ALA A 221 -1.13 12.93 11.32
CA ALA A 221 -0.30 13.84 10.55
C ALA A 221 -0.33 15.27 11.11
N LEU A 222 -1.44 15.69 11.72
CA LEU A 222 -1.57 16.98 12.43
C LEU A 222 -0.72 17.05 13.70
N VAL A 223 -0.35 15.90 14.30
CA VAL A 223 0.51 15.84 15.48
C VAL A 223 1.97 15.95 15.06
N ALA A 224 2.48 17.16 14.90
CA ALA A 224 3.88 17.43 14.57
C ALA A 224 4.67 17.94 15.77
N PRO A 225 5.99 17.68 15.87
CA PRO A 225 6.84 18.27 16.88
C PRO A 225 6.92 19.79 16.71
N THR A 226 6.95 20.53 17.81
CA THR A 226 7.03 22.00 17.81
C THR A 226 8.46 22.53 17.68
N GLY A 227 9.49 21.66 17.70
CA GLY A 227 10.89 22.00 17.59
C GLY A 227 11.78 20.78 17.35
N GLY A 228 13.07 20.98 17.36
CA GLY A 228 14.09 19.95 17.11
C GLY A 228 14.40 19.73 15.60
N PRO A 229 15.24 18.74 15.28
CA PRO A 229 15.60 18.42 13.90
C PRO A 229 14.38 17.97 13.09
N PRO A 230 14.45 18.04 11.75
CA PRO A 230 13.42 17.49 10.87
C PRO A 230 13.12 16.03 11.16
N GLN A 231 11.84 15.65 11.12
CA GLN A 231 11.38 14.27 11.27
C GLN A 231 10.67 13.84 10.00
N TYR A 232 11.41 13.18 9.13
CA TYR A 232 10.91 12.71 7.85
C TYR A 232 9.99 11.49 8.00
N THR A 233 9.02 11.42 7.11
CA THR A 233 8.08 10.30 7.02
C THR A 233 7.89 9.92 5.57
N ASN A 234 7.91 8.63 5.32
CA ASN A 234 7.71 8.03 4.02
C ASN A 234 6.30 7.47 3.97
N ARG A 235 5.54 7.81 2.95
CA ARG A 235 4.13 7.45 2.81
C ARG A 235 3.83 6.87 1.45
N ILE A 236 2.70 6.21 1.35
CA ILE A 236 2.11 5.81 0.07
C ILE A 236 0.58 5.72 0.24
N HIS A 237 -0.17 6.20 -0.74
CA HIS A 237 -1.62 6.04 -0.74
C HIS A 237 -2.00 4.58 -1.00
N ARG A 238 -3.09 4.09 -0.39
CA ARG A 238 -3.59 2.71 -0.56
C ARG A 238 -3.76 2.32 -2.03
N ASP A 239 -4.32 3.23 -2.82
CA ASP A 239 -4.59 2.95 -4.24
C ASP A 239 -3.28 2.84 -5.04
N ASP A 240 -2.23 3.59 -4.65
CA ASP A 240 -0.89 3.42 -5.20
C ASP A 240 -0.20 2.14 -4.70
N CYS A 241 -0.44 1.71 -3.45
CA CYS A 241 0.03 0.38 -3.02
C CYS A 241 -0.51 -0.72 -3.94
N ALA A 242 -1.81 -0.68 -4.24
CA ALA A 242 -2.45 -1.65 -5.14
C ALA A 242 -1.96 -1.48 -6.59
N GLY A 243 -1.78 -0.25 -7.05
CA GLY A 243 -1.25 0.07 -8.38
C GLY A 243 0.18 -0.44 -8.57
N VAL A 244 1.06 -0.22 -7.59
CA VAL A 244 2.44 -0.74 -7.60
C VAL A 244 2.46 -2.27 -7.64
N LEU A 245 1.64 -2.93 -6.81
CA LEU A 245 1.54 -4.38 -6.83
C LEU A 245 1.05 -4.91 -8.19
N LEU A 246 0.04 -4.29 -8.80
CA LEU A 246 -0.42 -4.63 -10.14
C LEU A 246 0.69 -4.42 -11.19
N HIS A 247 1.39 -3.29 -11.13
CA HIS A 247 2.51 -2.99 -12.02
C HIS A 247 3.60 -4.06 -11.91
N LEU A 248 4.05 -4.41 -10.70
CA LEU A 248 5.07 -5.43 -10.48
C LEU A 248 4.61 -6.85 -10.84
N LEU A 249 3.31 -7.14 -10.77
CA LEU A 249 2.74 -8.41 -11.26
C LEU A 249 2.85 -8.54 -12.79
N THR A 250 2.71 -7.43 -13.52
CA THR A 250 2.68 -7.40 -14.99
C THR A 250 4.01 -7.00 -15.62
N LEU A 251 4.92 -6.41 -14.83
CA LEU A 251 6.23 -5.96 -15.32
C LEU A 251 7.06 -7.16 -15.84
N PRO A 252 7.54 -7.15 -17.07
CA PRO A 252 8.52 -8.14 -17.52
C PRO A 252 9.82 -7.99 -16.71
N ASN A 253 10.32 -9.07 -16.12
CA ASN A 253 11.61 -9.09 -15.40
C ASN A 253 11.73 -7.99 -14.33
N PRO A 254 10.89 -7.97 -13.28
CA PRO A 254 11.02 -7.02 -12.20
C PRO A 254 12.32 -7.21 -11.44
N ASP A 255 12.90 -6.13 -10.93
CA ASP A 255 13.97 -6.22 -9.94
C ASP A 255 13.48 -6.95 -8.67
N PRO A 256 14.38 -7.53 -7.90
CA PRO A 256 14.01 -8.31 -6.73
C PRO A 256 13.44 -7.47 -5.58
N LEU A 257 13.74 -6.16 -5.51
CA LEU A 257 13.38 -5.29 -4.40
C LEU A 257 12.98 -3.91 -4.88
N TYR A 258 11.88 -3.38 -4.33
CA TYR A 258 11.41 -2.01 -4.56
C TYR A 258 10.98 -1.33 -3.28
N LEU A 259 11.16 0.00 -3.22
CA LEU A 259 10.61 0.85 -2.18
C LEU A 259 9.30 1.49 -2.68
N GLY A 260 8.20 1.12 -2.06
CA GLY A 260 6.86 1.67 -2.34
C GLY A 260 6.59 2.86 -1.44
N VAL A 261 7.06 4.04 -1.83
CA VAL A 261 6.83 5.32 -1.17
C VAL A 261 6.49 6.38 -2.22
N ASP A 262 5.75 7.42 -1.82
CA ASP A 262 5.50 8.58 -2.69
C ASP A 262 6.79 9.41 -2.95
N ASN A 263 6.71 10.41 -3.83
CA ASN A 263 7.89 11.18 -4.25
C ASN A 263 8.36 12.21 -3.22
N ASP A 264 7.65 12.37 -2.08
CA ASP A 264 7.95 13.42 -1.10
C ASP A 264 8.09 12.86 0.32
N PRO A 265 9.30 12.42 0.71
CA PRO A 265 9.59 12.03 2.09
C PRO A 265 9.62 13.29 2.99
N ALA A 266 8.45 13.86 3.25
CA ALA A 266 8.30 15.15 3.88
C ALA A 266 8.52 15.14 5.40
N ASP A 267 9.04 16.27 5.93
CA ASP A 267 9.04 16.55 7.37
C ASP A 267 7.60 16.62 7.90
N ARG A 268 7.36 16.02 9.05
CA ARG A 268 6.07 16.02 9.73
C ARG A 268 5.50 17.42 9.96
N ARG A 269 6.37 18.43 10.20
CA ARG A 269 5.93 19.83 10.35
C ARG A 269 5.39 20.40 9.05
N THR A 270 6.03 20.08 7.92
CA THR A 270 5.58 20.50 6.60
C THR A 270 4.19 19.93 6.29
N ILE A 271 3.97 18.64 6.60
CA ILE A 271 2.69 17.98 6.39
C ILE A 271 1.60 18.59 7.29
N ALA A 272 1.91 18.78 8.57
CA ALA A 272 0.96 19.37 9.51
C ALA A 272 0.61 20.81 9.12
N ALA A 273 1.59 21.63 8.73
CA ALA A 273 1.35 23.01 8.29
C ALA A 273 0.45 23.05 7.05
N TRP A 274 0.70 22.15 6.08
CA TRP A 274 -0.12 22.05 4.88
C TRP A 274 -1.57 21.63 5.19
N LEU A 275 -1.76 20.65 6.10
CA LEU A 275 -3.08 20.21 6.53
C LEU A 275 -3.82 21.32 7.29
N TYR A 276 -3.14 22.01 8.22
CA TYR A 276 -3.75 23.14 8.94
C TYR A 276 -4.21 24.26 7.99
N ALA A 277 -3.41 24.58 6.97
CA ALA A 277 -3.80 25.57 5.96
C ALA A 277 -5.04 25.15 5.15
N ARG A 278 -5.28 23.84 5.00
CA ARG A 278 -6.46 23.29 4.28
C ARG A 278 -7.70 23.14 5.17
N LEU A 279 -7.52 23.02 6.47
CA LEU A 279 -8.58 22.85 7.46
C LEU A 279 -9.00 24.18 8.10
N ASP A 280 -8.84 25.32 7.39
CA ASP A 280 -9.15 26.69 7.86
C ASP A 280 -8.45 27.14 9.15
N GLY A 281 -7.24 26.64 9.34
CA GLY A 281 -6.18 27.36 10.03
C GLY A 281 -6.31 27.65 11.51
N THR A 282 -7.13 26.97 12.30
CA THR A 282 -7.18 27.26 13.73
C THR A 282 -6.23 26.37 14.55
N PRO A 283 -5.08 26.91 15.03
CA PRO A 283 -4.18 26.20 15.93
C PRO A 283 -4.79 25.89 17.31
N ALA A 284 -6.01 26.37 17.59
CA ALA A 284 -6.61 26.34 18.93
C ALA A 284 -6.79 24.92 19.51
N ASN A 285 -6.82 23.88 18.69
CA ASN A 285 -6.95 22.49 19.12
C ASN A 285 -5.85 21.60 18.53
N ARG A 286 -4.58 22.02 18.59
CA ARG A 286 -3.46 21.13 18.21
C ARG A 286 -3.50 19.87 19.07
N PRO A 287 -3.64 18.67 18.48
CA PRO A 287 -3.52 17.44 19.25
C PRO A 287 -2.14 17.40 19.92
N THR A 288 -2.10 17.22 21.22
CA THR A 288 -0.84 17.12 21.96
C THR A 288 -0.15 15.80 21.60
N PRO A 289 1.14 15.82 21.25
CA PRO A 289 1.86 14.57 20.96
C PRO A 289 1.84 13.67 22.21
N PRO A 290 1.60 12.35 22.04
CA PRO A 290 1.64 11.42 23.16
C PRO A 290 3.02 11.45 23.81
N LYS A 291 3.06 11.41 25.15
CA LYS A 291 4.29 11.49 25.97
C LYS A 291 5.28 10.32 25.74
N THR A 292 4.85 9.22 25.16
CA THR A 292 5.69 8.06 24.89
C THR A 292 6.37 8.17 23.52
N ARG A 293 7.65 8.56 23.53
CA ARG A 293 8.53 8.51 22.36
C ARG A 293 9.00 7.08 22.15
N ARG A 294 8.32 6.28 21.33
CA ARG A 294 9.04 5.21 20.61
C ARG A 294 10.11 5.87 19.75
N ALA A 295 11.35 5.34 19.79
CA ALA A 295 12.38 5.76 18.85
C ALA A 295 11.80 5.60 17.43
N ARG A 296 11.49 6.73 16.79
CA ARG A 296 10.94 6.73 15.45
C ARG A 296 12.10 6.75 14.49
N SER A 297 12.09 5.85 13.52
CA SER A 297 13.03 5.95 12.39
C SER A 297 12.85 7.34 11.75
N ASN A 298 13.95 7.97 11.38
CA ASN A 298 13.99 9.26 10.73
C ASN A 298 14.89 9.12 9.50
N LYS A 299 14.29 8.81 8.35
CA LYS A 299 14.98 8.57 7.07
C LYS A 299 14.12 9.04 5.92
N ARG A 300 14.75 9.24 4.78
CA ARG A 300 14.09 9.54 3.51
C ARG A 300 14.28 8.37 2.57
N CYS A 301 13.19 7.73 2.16
CA CYS A 301 13.25 6.62 1.22
C CYS A 301 13.16 7.15 -0.22
N SER A 302 14.10 6.71 -1.08
CA SER A 302 14.05 6.94 -2.52
C SER A 302 13.13 5.88 -3.17
N ASN A 303 12.33 6.30 -4.13
CA ASN A 303 11.52 5.42 -4.98
C ASN A 303 12.01 5.40 -6.43
N GLU A 304 13.25 5.83 -6.66
CA GLU A 304 13.82 5.98 -8.01
C GLU A 304 13.77 4.68 -8.81
N ARG A 305 14.06 3.53 -8.19
CA ARG A 305 13.97 2.21 -8.84
C ARG A 305 12.54 1.90 -9.30
N LEU A 306 11.54 2.23 -8.48
CA LEU A 306 10.13 2.05 -8.83
C LEU A 306 9.73 2.98 -9.99
N LEU A 307 10.14 4.25 -9.97
CA LEU A 307 9.90 5.19 -11.07
C LEU A 307 10.61 4.75 -12.36
N ALA A 308 11.85 4.29 -12.26
CA ALA A 308 12.63 3.78 -13.40
C ALA A 308 11.99 2.52 -14.02
N SER A 309 11.22 1.74 -13.25
CA SER A 309 10.44 0.61 -13.78
C SER A 309 9.22 1.04 -14.61
N GLY A 310 8.90 2.35 -14.66
CA GLY A 310 7.80 2.91 -15.43
C GLY A 310 6.51 3.11 -14.62
N TYR A 311 6.54 2.95 -13.29
CA TYR A 311 5.36 3.24 -12.47
C TYR A 311 5.10 4.73 -12.36
N ALA A 312 3.84 5.13 -12.58
CA ALA A 312 3.37 6.50 -12.39
C ALA A 312 2.37 6.55 -11.21
N PHE A 313 2.70 7.33 -10.18
CA PHE A 313 1.84 7.48 -9.01
C PHE A 313 0.55 8.23 -9.34
N ARG A 314 -0.58 7.72 -8.86
CA ARG A 314 -1.86 8.43 -8.85
C ARG A 314 -1.83 9.59 -7.85
N TYR A 315 -1.17 9.39 -6.72
CA TYR A 315 -0.96 10.38 -5.67
C TYR A 315 0.55 10.55 -5.45
N PRO A 316 1.20 11.38 -6.29
CA PRO A 316 2.67 11.47 -6.31
C PRO A 316 3.28 12.06 -5.05
N THR A 317 2.51 12.79 -4.24
CA THR A 317 2.94 13.28 -2.92
C THR A 317 1.82 13.16 -1.89
N PHE A 318 2.15 13.41 -0.63
CA PHE A 318 1.15 13.47 0.43
C PHE A 318 0.06 14.53 0.15
N ARG A 319 0.34 15.56 -0.66
CA ARG A 319 -0.60 16.67 -0.92
C ARG A 319 -1.81 16.18 -1.70
N GLU A 320 -1.59 15.50 -2.81
CA GLU A 320 -2.66 14.95 -3.64
C GLU A 320 -3.45 13.89 -2.86
N GLY A 321 -2.73 13.03 -2.11
CA GLY A 321 -3.36 11.97 -1.34
C GLY A 321 -4.22 12.47 -0.19
N PHE A 322 -3.73 13.43 0.61
CA PHE A 322 -4.55 14.02 1.68
C PHE A 322 -5.65 14.95 1.14
N ALA A 323 -5.42 15.68 0.04
CA ALA A 323 -6.48 16.45 -0.60
C ALA A 323 -7.66 15.55 -0.99
N ALA A 324 -7.39 14.42 -1.65
CA ALA A 324 -8.42 13.46 -2.02
C ALA A 324 -9.17 12.83 -0.83
N LEU A 325 -8.53 12.76 0.36
CA LEU A 325 -9.21 12.31 1.58
C LEU A 325 -10.10 13.39 2.19
N LEU A 326 -9.65 14.64 2.17
CA LEU A 326 -10.42 15.78 2.68
C LEU A 326 -11.67 16.04 1.81
N ASP A 327 -11.53 15.95 0.48
CA ASP A 327 -12.64 16.16 -0.48
C ASP A 327 -13.74 15.08 -0.33
N ARG A 328 -13.37 13.84 0.01
CA ARG A 328 -14.33 12.75 0.29
C ARG A 328 -15.10 12.91 1.59
N GLY A 329 -14.58 13.67 2.55
CA GLY A 329 -15.22 13.97 3.83
C GLY A 329 -16.31 15.05 3.74
N THR A 330 -16.46 15.74 2.63
CA THR A 330 -17.58 16.64 2.33
C THR A 330 -18.70 15.81 1.69
N PRO A 331 -19.84 15.57 2.36
CA PRO A 331 -20.99 14.99 1.69
C PRO A 331 -21.41 15.93 0.56
N ASP A 332 -21.67 15.36 -0.62
CA ASP A 332 -22.36 16.07 -1.70
C ASP A 332 -23.69 16.59 -1.14
N VAL A 333 -23.84 17.92 -1.03
CA VAL A 333 -25.07 18.63 -0.66
C VAL A 333 -25.88 18.85 -1.92
#